data_27537ca4249164057eedf62cc682871b
#
_entry.id   27537ca4249164057eedf62cc682871b
#
_cell.length_a   1.000
_cell.length_b   1.000
_cell.length_c   1.000
_cell.angle_alpha   90.00
_cell.angle_beta   90.00
_cell.angle_gamma   90.00
#
_symmetry.space_group_name_H-M   'P 1'
#
loop_
_entity.id
_entity.type
_entity.pdbx_description
1 polymer ?
#
loop_
_entity_poly.entity_id
_entity_poly.type
_entity_poly.pdbx_seq_one_letter_code
_entity_poly.pdbx_strand_id
1 'polypeptide(L)'
;MIRHFTARLIGTHFLGVFSLLTCLALANWQWDRAHVYLPKIELAQKSFSELSPLRDYLPISSVGVSTQVTGTWQVSERIVLPNRIANGPGMVNAISGQAGTVDFGGPIGFWIVDILELADGSSLGVVRGFSENAQLVPPATGEQTITGVMQPSEDVPGLELANGIIPLTTNMIVENSRTIAHDGYLIATS
;
A
#
# COMPACT_ATOMS: atom_id res chain seq x y z
N MET A 1 -19.63 66.00 8.26
CA MET A 1 -20.43 65.04 9.06
C MET A 1 -19.51 63.94 9.55
N ILE A 2 -19.00 64.02 10.75
CA ILE A 2 -18.19 62.96 11.37
C ILE A 2 -19.19 61.98 11.97
N ARG A 3 -19.36 60.82 11.33
CA ARG A 3 -20.16 59.74 11.90
C ARG A 3 -19.45 59.24 13.16
N HIS A 4 -20.11 59.36 14.29
CA HIS A 4 -19.63 58.79 15.55
C HIS A 4 -19.46 57.28 15.39
N PHE A 5 -18.22 56.82 15.32
CA PHE A 5 -17.90 55.39 15.44
C PHE A 5 -18.30 54.97 16.86
N THR A 6 -19.43 54.31 16.98
CA THR A 6 -19.87 53.77 18.28
C THR A 6 -18.92 52.64 18.66
N ALA A 7 -18.60 52.51 19.96
CA ALA A 7 -17.71 51.46 20.47
C ALA A 7 -18.13 50.05 20.02
N ARG A 8 -19.43 49.82 19.79
CA ARG A 8 -19.99 48.60 19.24
C ARG A 8 -19.51 48.33 17.80
N LEU A 9 -19.46 49.37 16.95
CA LEU A 9 -19.02 49.22 15.56
C LEU A 9 -17.52 48.89 15.49
N ILE A 10 -16.72 49.50 16.34
CA ILE A 10 -15.30 49.23 16.47
C ILE A 10 -15.09 47.78 16.95
N GLY A 11 -15.82 47.32 17.96
CA GLY A 11 -15.75 45.96 18.48
C GLY A 11 -16.10 44.88 17.42
N THR A 12 -17.13 45.11 16.59
CA THR A 12 -17.50 44.20 15.53
C THR A 12 -16.44 44.12 14.43
N HIS A 13 -15.79 45.24 14.08
CA HIS A 13 -14.69 45.22 13.13
C HIS A 13 -13.46 44.50 13.68
N PHE A 14 -13.09 44.71 14.93
CA PHE A 14 -12.01 43.98 15.59
C PHE A 14 -12.29 42.46 15.61
N LEU A 15 -13.52 42.07 15.97
CA LEU A 15 -13.92 40.66 15.95
C LEU A 15 -13.83 40.04 14.54
N GLY A 16 -14.29 40.80 13.53
CA GLY A 16 -14.22 40.36 12.14
C GLY A 16 -12.78 40.16 11.65
N VAL A 17 -11.90 41.13 11.93
CA VAL A 17 -10.46 41.01 11.59
C VAL A 17 -9.81 39.87 12.33
N PHE A 18 -10.07 39.69 13.61
CA PHE A 18 -9.53 38.60 14.41
C PHE A 18 -9.98 37.24 13.87
N SER A 19 -11.26 37.08 13.56
CA SER A 19 -11.80 35.85 12.96
C SER A 19 -11.14 35.54 11.62
N LEU A 20 -10.96 36.55 10.78
CA LEU A 20 -10.29 36.39 9.49
C LEU A 20 -8.83 35.91 9.65
N LEU A 21 -8.10 36.56 10.57
CA LEU A 21 -6.71 36.17 10.84
C LEU A 21 -6.61 34.73 11.38
N THR A 22 -7.55 34.36 12.28
CA THR A 22 -7.61 32.99 12.80
C THR A 22 -7.89 31.98 11.69
N CYS A 23 -8.86 32.26 10.82
CA CYS A 23 -9.15 31.40 9.68
C CYS A 23 -7.95 31.25 8.73
N LEU A 24 -7.24 32.34 8.45
CA LEU A 24 -6.03 32.29 7.62
C LEU A 24 -4.91 31.48 8.27
N ALA A 25 -4.71 31.65 9.58
CA ALA A 25 -3.71 30.85 10.31
C ALA A 25 -4.05 29.37 10.31
N LEU A 26 -5.32 29.00 10.52
CA LEU A 26 -5.79 27.62 10.44
C LEU A 26 -5.68 27.05 9.03
N ALA A 27 -6.02 27.83 8.01
CA ALA A 27 -5.88 27.41 6.62
C ALA A 27 -4.42 27.16 6.26
N ASN A 28 -3.51 28.04 6.68
CA ASN A 28 -2.08 27.85 6.46
C ASN A 28 -1.55 26.62 7.21
N TRP A 29 -1.97 26.42 8.47
CA TRP A 29 -1.59 25.24 9.23
C TRP A 29 -2.10 23.94 8.58
N GLN A 30 -3.36 23.93 8.08
CA GLN A 30 -3.89 22.77 7.36
C GLN A 30 -3.15 22.56 6.04
N TRP A 31 -2.81 23.64 5.32
CA TRP A 31 -2.02 23.57 4.11
C TRP A 31 -0.64 22.97 4.37
N ASP A 32 0.05 23.47 5.38
CA ASP A 32 1.37 22.93 5.78
C ASP A 32 1.26 21.46 6.17
N ARG A 33 0.20 21.08 6.90
CA ARG A 33 -0.03 19.68 7.30
C ARG A 33 -0.39 18.78 6.13
N ALA A 34 -1.15 19.26 5.16
CA ALA A 34 -1.49 18.52 3.95
C ALA A 34 -0.28 18.38 3.02
N HIS A 35 0.66 19.34 3.09
CA HIS A 35 1.89 19.37 2.30
C HIS A 35 3.14 18.98 3.08
N VAL A 36 3.01 18.57 4.35
CA VAL A 36 4.01 17.71 4.96
C VAL A 36 3.98 16.41 4.17
N TYR A 37 4.60 16.48 2.97
CA TYR A 37 5.15 15.28 2.39
C TYR A 37 6.02 14.70 3.48
N LEU A 38 5.60 13.58 4.04
CA LEU A 38 6.55 12.70 4.67
C LEU A 38 7.72 12.70 3.70
N PRO A 39 8.92 13.12 4.10
CA PRO A 39 10.05 13.07 3.20
C PRO A 39 9.95 11.69 2.62
N LYS A 40 9.93 11.58 1.28
CA LYS A 40 10.05 10.30 0.62
C LYS A 40 11.35 9.77 1.15
N ILE A 41 11.26 9.04 2.26
CA ILE A 41 12.41 8.36 2.82
C ILE A 41 12.68 7.40 1.70
N GLU A 42 13.65 7.73 0.86
CA GLU A 42 14.30 6.76 0.01
C GLU A 42 14.92 5.78 1.00
N LEU A 43 14.07 4.88 1.48
CA LEU A 43 14.53 3.76 2.27
C LEU A 43 15.53 3.08 1.36
N ALA A 44 16.79 3.13 1.78
CA ALA A 44 17.87 2.51 1.04
C ALA A 44 17.38 1.10 0.69
N GLN A 45 17.42 0.77 -0.59
CA GLN A 45 17.00 -0.52 -1.08
C GLN A 45 17.79 -1.59 -0.32
N LYS A 46 17.08 -2.45 0.41
CA LYS A 46 17.70 -3.54 1.15
C LYS A 46 17.70 -4.80 0.31
N SER A 47 18.63 -5.69 0.56
CA SER A 47 18.60 -7.01 -0.06
C SER A 47 17.40 -7.81 0.47
N PHE A 48 16.85 -8.69 -0.36
CA PHE A 48 15.72 -9.54 0.05
C PHE A 48 16.05 -10.40 1.27
N SER A 49 17.27 -10.93 1.36
CA SER A 49 17.74 -11.73 2.49
C SER A 49 17.81 -10.95 3.82
N GLU A 50 18.04 -9.64 3.76
CA GLU A 50 17.98 -8.78 4.96
C GLU A 50 16.55 -8.48 5.39
N LEU A 51 15.61 -8.39 4.44
CA LEU A 51 14.21 -8.10 4.72
C LEU A 51 13.43 -9.33 5.16
N SER A 52 13.75 -10.47 4.61
CA SER A 52 13.10 -11.76 4.92
C SER A 52 14.15 -12.81 5.31
N PRO A 53 14.82 -12.64 6.46
CA PRO A 53 15.87 -13.56 6.91
C PRO A 53 15.31 -14.93 7.30
N LEU A 54 14.03 -14.98 7.67
CA LEU A 54 13.30 -16.19 8.05
C LEU A 54 12.14 -16.39 7.09
N ARG A 55 11.98 -17.60 6.57
CA ARG A 55 10.88 -17.91 5.64
C ARG A 55 9.50 -17.75 6.26
N ASP A 56 9.38 -18.14 7.53
CA ASP A 56 8.11 -18.23 8.23
C ASP A 56 7.68 -16.91 8.89
N TYR A 57 8.47 -15.86 8.72
CA TYR A 57 8.20 -14.59 9.38
C TYR A 57 8.79 -13.40 8.63
N LEU A 58 7.95 -12.47 8.24
CA LEU A 58 8.35 -11.17 7.71
C LEU A 58 8.37 -10.14 8.84
N PRO A 59 9.56 -9.59 9.22
CA PRO A 59 9.63 -8.55 10.23
C PRO A 59 8.82 -7.32 9.84
N ILE A 60 8.10 -6.73 10.77
CA ILE A 60 7.30 -5.52 10.51
C ILE A 60 8.14 -4.35 9.99
N SER A 61 9.42 -4.30 10.34
CA SER A 61 10.38 -3.31 9.82
C SER A 61 10.71 -3.50 8.34
N SER A 62 10.35 -4.63 7.76
CA SER A 62 10.56 -4.96 6.34
C SER A 62 9.34 -4.61 5.48
N VAL A 63 8.20 -4.35 6.11
CA VAL A 63 6.96 -3.96 5.43
C VAL A 63 7.11 -2.58 4.82
N GLY A 64 6.74 -2.44 3.56
CA GLY A 64 6.86 -1.18 2.82
C GLY A 64 8.28 -0.86 2.33
N VAL A 65 9.25 -1.71 2.58
CA VAL A 65 10.64 -1.49 2.16
C VAL A 65 10.86 -2.00 0.74
N SER A 66 11.53 -1.19 -0.08
CA SER A 66 11.92 -1.58 -1.44
C SER A 66 13.06 -2.60 -1.40
N THR A 67 12.94 -3.64 -2.21
CA THR A 67 13.96 -4.68 -2.35
C THR A 67 14.08 -5.16 -3.79
N GLN A 68 15.19 -5.82 -4.08
CA GLN A 68 15.35 -6.60 -5.31
C GLN A 68 15.41 -8.08 -4.96
N VAL A 69 14.71 -8.88 -5.75
CA VAL A 69 14.70 -10.33 -5.64
C VAL A 69 14.93 -10.94 -7.02
N THR A 70 15.76 -11.96 -7.08
CA THR A 70 16.02 -12.72 -8.30
C THR A 70 15.48 -14.12 -8.14
N GLY A 71 14.81 -14.62 -9.16
CA GLY A 71 14.26 -15.96 -9.18
C GLY A 71 13.71 -16.35 -10.53
N THR A 72 13.17 -17.55 -10.63
CA THR A 72 12.58 -18.11 -11.84
C THR A 72 11.06 -18.15 -11.74
N TRP A 73 10.37 -17.64 -12.74
CA TRP A 73 8.92 -17.67 -12.76
C TRP A 73 8.34 -19.06 -12.93
N GLN A 74 7.41 -19.41 -12.06
CA GLN A 74 6.60 -20.63 -12.19
C GLN A 74 5.41 -20.36 -13.12
N VAL A 75 5.50 -20.75 -14.36
CA VAL A 75 4.57 -20.40 -15.45
C VAL A 75 3.15 -20.93 -15.23
N SER A 76 3.02 -22.06 -14.53
CA SER A 76 1.74 -22.78 -14.36
C SER A 76 0.86 -22.25 -13.22
N GLU A 77 1.42 -21.48 -12.33
CA GLU A 77 0.81 -21.17 -11.04
C GLU A 77 0.57 -19.64 -10.92
N ARG A 78 -0.61 -19.23 -11.34
CA ARG A 78 -1.03 -17.83 -11.27
C ARG A 78 -2.25 -17.65 -10.39
N ILE A 79 -2.20 -16.68 -9.50
CA ILE A 79 -3.32 -16.32 -8.64
C ILE A 79 -3.93 -15.00 -9.14
N VAL A 80 -5.26 -14.97 -9.28
CA VAL A 80 -6.00 -13.77 -9.69
C VAL A 80 -6.92 -13.38 -8.55
N LEU A 81 -6.66 -12.22 -7.95
CA LEU A 81 -7.39 -11.73 -6.79
C LEU A 81 -8.38 -10.64 -7.21
N PRO A 82 -9.70 -10.88 -7.08
CA PRO A 82 -10.72 -9.90 -7.41
C PRO A 82 -10.83 -8.79 -6.35
N ASN A 83 -11.56 -7.74 -6.70
CA ASN A 83 -11.92 -6.61 -5.83
C ASN A 83 -10.71 -5.86 -5.25
N ARG A 84 -9.66 -5.72 -6.05
CA ARG A 84 -8.45 -4.99 -5.70
C ARG A 84 -8.42 -3.61 -6.36
N ILE A 85 -7.71 -2.68 -5.74
CA ILE A 85 -7.51 -1.31 -6.25
C ILE A 85 -6.17 -1.22 -6.95
N ALA A 86 -6.13 -0.55 -8.12
CA ALA A 86 -4.95 -0.47 -8.98
C ALA A 86 -3.69 0.05 -8.27
N ASN A 87 -3.85 1.10 -7.49
CA ASN A 87 -2.75 1.79 -6.82
C ASN A 87 -2.93 1.77 -5.30
N GLY A 88 -3.73 0.84 -4.80
CA GLY A 88 -3.90 0.69 -3.36
C GLY A 88 -2.52 0.40 -2.75
N PRO A 89 -2.09 1.18 -1.77
CA PRO A 89 -1.04 0.69 -0.90
C PRO A 89 -1.52 -0.68 -0.44
N GLY A 90 -0.64 -1.67 -0.49
CA GLY A 90 -0.98 -2.99 0.02
C GLY A 90 -1.70 -2.85 1.34
N MET A 91 -2.49 -3.82 1.76
CA MET A 91 -3.43 -3.78 2.89
C MET A 91 -2.96 -3.10 4.18
N VAL A 92 -1.70 -2.67 4.27
CA VAL A 92 -1.20 -1.86 5.38
C VAL A 92 -2.11 -0.65 5.69
N ASN A 93 -2.81 -0.11 4.69
CA ASN A 93 -3.79 0.96 4.93
C ASN A 93 -5.19 0.43 5.26
N ALA A 94 -5.53 -0.80 4.91
CA ALA A 94 -6.75 -1.45 5.38
C ALA A 94 -6.64 -1.89 6.85
N ILE A 95 -5.43 -2.18 7.32
CA ILE A 95 -5.14 -2.55 8.72
C ILE A 95 -5.20 -1.33 9.65
N SER A 96 -5.17 -0.11 9.17
CA SER A 96 -5.31 1.09 10.02
C SER A 96 -6.70 1.23 10.67
N GLY A 97 -7.49 0.17 10.66
CA GLY A 97 -8.55 -0.08 11.65
C GLY A 97 -9.73 0.88 11.62
N GLN A 98 -9.82 1.74 10.66
CA GLN A 98 -11.03 2.49 10.42
C GLN A 98 -11.83 1.81 9.32
N ALA A 99 -12.84 1.08 9.74
CA ALA A 99 -13.99 0.66 8.93
C ALA A 99 -14.77 1.91 8.45
N GLY A 100 -14.06 2.85 7.87
CA GLY A 100 -14.59 3.96 7.12
C GLY A 100 -14.30 3.65 5.67
N THR A 101 -15.28 3.76 4.83
CA THR A 101 -15.16 3.76 3.38
C THR A 101 -14.16 4.82 2.97
N VAL A 102 -12.87 4.50 3.06
CA VAL A 102 -11.84 5.32 2.42
C VAL A 102 -11.94 4.98 0.95
N ASP A 103 -12.63 5.82 0.22
CA ASP A 103 -12.64 5.79 -1.22
C ASP A 103 -11.22 6.15 -1.68
N PHE A 104 -10.41 5.15 -1.96
CA PHE A 104 -9.05 5.35 -2.47
C PHE A 104 -9.04 5.84 -3.92
N GLY A 105 -10.23 6.09 -4.51
CA GLY A 105 -10.37 6.81 -5.79
C GLY A 105 -9.76 6.11 -7.01
N GLY A 106 -9.48 4.82 -6.91
CA GLY A 106 -8.93 4.04 -8.02
C GLY A 106 -9.94 3.05 -8.60
N PRO A 107 -9.73 2.60 -9.84
CA PRO A 107 -10.55 1.56 -10.43
C PRO A 107 -10.41 0.27 -9.63
N ILE A 108 -11.53 -0.43 -9.43
CA ILE A 108 -11.57 -1.76 -8.82
C ILE A 108 -11.42 -2.81 -9.91
N GLY A 109 -10.57 -3.78 -9.69
CA GLY A 109 -10.30 -4.85 -10.65
C GLY A 109 -9.61 -6.04 -9.99
N PHE A 110 -8.62 -6.57 -10.66
CA PHE A 110 -7.94 -7.81 -10.29
C PHE A 110 -6.45 -7.57 -10.10
N TRP A 111 -5.88 -8.07 -9.01
CA TRP A 111 -4.44 -8.24 -8.90
C TRP A 111 -4.02 -9.55 -9.55
N ILE A 112 -2.93 -9.48 -10.29
CA ILE A 112 -2.31 -10.63 -10.93
C ILE A 112 -1.05 -10.96 -10.15
N VAL A 113 -1.08 -12.12 -9.49
CA VAL A 113 0.02 -12.61 -8.67
C VAL A 113 0.65 -13.80 -9.36
N ASP A 114 1.90 -13.67 -9.73
CA ASP A 114 2.71 -14.78 -10.23
C ASP A 114 3.66 -15.26 -9.12
N ILE A 115 4.10 -16.50 -9.22
CA ILE A 115 4.97 -17.11 -8.23
C ILE A 115 6.39 -17.12 -8.75
N LEU A 116 7.31 -16.62 -7.94
CA LEU A 116 8.74 -16.59 -8.20
C LEU A 116 9.42 -17.65 -7.33
N GLU A 117 10.07 -18.62 -7.95
CA GLU A 117 10.93 -19.59 -7.28
C GLU A 117 12.30 -19.00 -7.07
N LEU A 118 12.77 -19.02 -5.83
CA LEU A 118 14.05 -18.47 -5.42
C LEU A 118 15.16 -19.52 -5.51
N ALA A 119 16.41 -19.07 -5.48
CA ALA A 119 17.57 -19.96 -5.61
C ALA A 119 17.67 -21.05 -4.53
N ASP A 120 17.02 -20.84 -3.38
CA ASP A 120 16.96 -21.81 -2.28
C ASP A 120 15.79 -22.81 -2.41
N GLY A 121 15.04 -22.76 -3.51
CA GLY A 121 13.88 -23.59 -3.78
C GLY A 121 12.61 -23.15 -3.05
N SER A 122 12.62 -22.04 -2.36
CA SER A 122 11.42 -21.44 -1.79
C SER A 122 10.68 -20.57 -2.81
N SER A 123 9.41 -20.27 -2.54
CA SER A 123 8.58 -19.44 -3.39
C SER A 123 8.25 -18.10 -2.75
N LEU A 124 8.07 -17.08 -3.58
CA LEU A 124 7.60 -15.76 -3.22
C LEU A 124 6.43 -15.35 -4.12
N GLY A 125 5.32 -14.93 -3.54
CA GLY A 125 4.22 -14.34 -4.30
C GLY A 125 4.59 -12.93 -4.76
N VAL A 126 4.38 -12.62 -6.04
CA VAL A 126 4.67 -11.31 -6.61
C VAL A 126 3.44 -10.76 -7.32
N VAL A 127 2.91 -9.67 -6.81
CA VAL A 127 1.86 -8.90 -7.49
C VAL A 127 2.51 -8.15 -8.63
N ARG A 128 2.31 -8.65 -9.86
CA ARG A 128 2.92 -8.09 -11.07
C ARG A 128 2.13 -6.98 -11.70
N GLY A 129 0.86 -6.87 -11.40
CA GLY A 129 0.03 -5.87 -12.02
C GLY A 129 -1.42 -5.93 -11.62
N PHE A 130 -2.14 -5.00 -12.19
CA PHE A 130 -3.57 -4.81 -12.03
C PHE A 130 -4.26 -4.88 -13.40
N SER A 131 -5.46 -5.45 -13.45
CA SER A 131 -6.30 -5.45 -14.64
C SER A 131 -7.75 -5.23 -14.26
N GLU A 132 -8.43 -4.31 -14.93
CA GLU A 132 -9.86 -4.05 -14.71
C GLU A 132 -10.75 -5.21 -15.20
N ASN A 133 -10.31 -5.96 -16.20
CA ASN A 133 -11.13 -6.93 -16.91
C ASN A 133 -10.66 -8.38 -16.75
N ALA A 134 -9.80 -8.69 -15.79
CA ALA A 134 -9.14 -9.99 -15.66
C ALA A 134 -8.41 -10.45 -16.94
N GLN A 135 -8.17 -9.55 -17.89
CA GLN A 135 -7.32 -9.84 -19.05
C GLN A 135 -5.91 -10.00 -18.54
N LEU A 136 -5.45 -11.21 -18.59
CA LEU A 136 -4.19 -11.59 -18.01
C LEU A 136 -3.05 -11.00 -18.83
N VAL A 137 -2.20 -10.23 -18.18
CA VAL A 137 -0.85 -9.97 -18.71
C VAL A 137 -0.21 -11.33 -19.00
N PRO A 138 0.49 -11.51 -20.11
CA PRO A 138 1.16 -12.78 -20.39
C PRO A 138 2.00 -13.24 -19.20
N PRO A 139 2.03 -14.54 -18.88
CA PRO A 139 2.87 -15.04 -17.80
C PRO A 139 4.33 -14.69 -18.08
N ALA A 140 5.03 -14.25 -17.05
CA ALA A 140 6.47 -14.09 -17.15
C ALA A 140 7.14 -15.47 -17.17
N THR A 141 8.27 -15.57 -17.82
CA THR A 141 9.02 -16.82 -17.96
C THR A 141 10.50 -16.56 -17.73
N GLY A 142 11.19 -17.58 -17.27
CA GLY A 142 12.63 -17.56 -17.07
C GLY A 142 13.05 -16.87 -15.78
N GLU A 143 14.33 -16.72 -15.61
CA GLU A 143 14.95 -16.05 -14.47
C GLU A 143 14.90 -14.54 -14.67
N GLN A 144 14.46 -13.81 -13.63
CA GLN A 144 14.39 -12.36 -13.64
C GLN A 144 14.73 -11.78 -12.27
N THR A 145 15.30 -10.58 -12.31
CA THR A 145 15.45 -9.73 -11.11
C THR A 145 14.33 -8.69 -11.09
N ILE A 146 13.58 -8.68 -10.02
CA ILE A 146 12.39 -7.83 -9.86
C ILE A 146 12.64 -6.87 -8.71
N THR A 147 12.30 -5.61 -8.94
CA THR A 147 12.25 -4.59 -7.89
C THR A 147 10.82 -4.45 -7.40
N GLY A 148 10.63 -4.41 -6.11
CA GLY A 148 9.29 -4.27 -5.53
C GLY A 148 9.33 -3.87 -4.07
N VAL A 149 8.15 -3.83 -3.48
CA VAL A 149 7.94 -3.46 -2.07
C VAL A 149 7.36 -4.64 -1.33
N MET A 150 8.00 -5.03 -0.23
CA MET A 150 7.52 -6.14 0.61
C MET A 150 6.24 -5.79 1.35
N GLN A 151 5.31 -6.72 1.36
CA GLN A 151 4.03 -6.63 2.07
C GLN A 151 3.82 -7.89 2.94
N PRO A 152 3.16 -7.77 4.08
CA PRO A 152 2.86 -8.92 4.92
C PRO A 152 1.77 -9.78 4.29
N SER A 153 1.70 -11.04 4.70
CA SER A 153 0.54 -11.90 4.46
C SER A 153 -0.74 -11.24 4.99
N GLU A 154 -1.84 -11.40 4.28
CA GLU A 154 -3.12 -10.75 4.60
C GLU A 154 -3.99 -11.60 5.55
N ASP A 155 -3.48 -12.68 6.10
CA ASP A 155 -4.16 -13.56 7.06
C ASP A 155 -4.02 -13.05 8.52
N VAL A 156 -4.40 -11.82 8.77
CA VAL A 156 -4.34 -11.25 10.11
C VAL A 156 -5.51 -11.77 10.95
N PRO A 157 -5.27 -12.48 12.06
CA PRO A 157 -6.33 -12.98 12.93
C PRO A 157 -7.24 -11.85 13.40
N GLY A 158 -8.55 -12.03 13.21
CA GLY A 158 -9.56 -11.05 13.64
C GLY A 158 -9.77 -9.88 12.67
N LEU A 159 -9.10 -9.86 11.53
CA LEU A 159 -9.38 -8.92 10.46
C LEU A 159 -10.50 -9.47 9.57
N GLU A 160 -11.67 -8.86 9.64
CA GLU A 160 -12.73 -9.12 8.67
C GLU A 160 -12.49 -8.22 7.44
N LEU A 161 -12.14 -8.85 6.33
CA LEU A 161 -12.01 -8.14 5.07
C LEU A 161 -13.39 -7.73 4.55
N ALA A 162 -13.45 -6.62 3.84
CA ALA A 162 -14.68 -6.19 3.19
C ALA A 162 -15.22 -7.31 2.29
N ASN A 163 -16.54 -7.41 2.18
CA ASN A 163 -17.22 -8.47 1.43
C ASN A 163 -16.64 -8.63 0.02
N GLY A 164 -16.22 -9.83 -0.30
CA GLY A 164 -15.71 -10.19 -1.63
C GLY A 164 -14.21 -9.94 -1.86
N ILE A 165 -13.48 -9.48 -0.85
CA ILE A 165 -12.01 -9.42 -0.92
C ILE A 165 -11.44 -10.75 -0.48
N ILE A 166 -10.67 -11.38 -1.35
CA ILE A 166 -9.93 -12.61 -1.05
C ILE A 166 -8.53 -12.19 -0.57
N PRO A 167 -8.11 -12.57 0.67
CA PRO A 167 -6.79 -12.22 1.17
C PRO A 167 -5.69 -12.94 0.38
N LEU A 168 -4.59 -12.24 0.11
CA LEU A 168 -3.36 -12.87 -0.38
C LEU A 168 -2.58 -13.39 0.82
N THR A 169 -2.61 -14.69 1.00
CA THR A 169 -1.97 -15.34 2.15
C THR A 169 -0.77 -16.18 1.73
N THR A 170 0.16 -16.37 2.66
CA THR A 170 1.29 -17.28 2.47
C THR A 170 0.82 -18.70 2.15
N ASN A 171 -0.26 -19.17 2.81
CA ASN A 171 -0.85 -20.48 2.54
C ASN A 171 -1.33 -20.60 1.09
N MET A 172 -1.95 -19.56 0.55
CA MET A 172 -2.38 -19.55 -0.84
C MET A 172 -1.19 -19.69 -1.81
N ILE A 173 -0.06 -19.06 -1.48
CA ILE A 173 1.18 -19.19 -2.28
C ILE A 173 1.71 -20.62 -2.18
N VAL A 174 1.75 -21.21 -0.98
CA VAL A 174 2.17 -22.61 -0.78
C VAL A 174 1.30 -23.59 -1.55
N GLU A 175 -0.01 -23.43 -1.49
CA GLU A 175 -0.96 -24.32 -2.19
C GLU A 175 -0.77 -24.28 -3.71
N ASN A 176 -0.49 -23.10 -4.26
CA ASN A 176 -0.29 -22.94 -5.70
C ASN A 176 1.13 -23.34 -6.14
N SER A 177 2.17 -22.97 -5.38
CA SER A 177 3.57 -23.29 -5.74
C SER A 177 3.97 -24.73 -5.42
N ARG A 178 3.26 -25.38 -4.49
CA ARG A 178 3.62 -26.70 -3.93
C ARG A 178 5.02 -26.74 -3.29
N THR A 179 5.55 -25.58 -2.94
CA THR A 179 6.84 -25.39 -2.28
C THR A 179 6.68 -24.59 -1.02
N ILE A 180 7.74 -24.49 -0.22
CA ILE A 180 7.74 -23.62 0.96
C ILE A 180 7.77 -22.17 0.47
N ALA A 181 6.82 -21.35 0.91
CA ALA A 181 6.77 -19.94 0.57
C ALA A 181 7.37 -19.05 1.66
N HIS A 182 7.90 -17.92 1.27
CA HIS A 182 8.22 -16.84 2.20
C HIS A 182 6.94 -16.20 2.73
N ASP A 183 6.97 -15.81 4.00
CA ASP A 183 5.88 -15.04 4.59
C ASP A 183 5.77 -13.66 3.93
N GLY A 184 4.53 -13.29 3.57
CA GLY A 184 4.25 -12.08 2.83
C GLY A 184 4.41 -12.22 1.31
N TYR A 185 4.40 -11.09 0.64
CA TYR A 185 4.49 -11.02 -0.82
C TYR A 185 5.16 -9.72 -1.28
N LEU A 186 5.54 -9.67 -2.55
CA LEU A 186 6.15 -8.51 -3.17
C LEU A 186 5.15 -7.80 -4.10
N ILE A 187 5.05 -6.48 -4.02
CA ILE A 187 4.38 -5.70 -5.06
C ILE A 187 5.46 -5.18 -6.01
N ALA A 188 5.47 -5.66 -7.24
CA ALA A 188 6.44 -5.24 -8.24
C ALA A 188 6.24 -3.77 -8.61
N THR A 189 7.35 -3.03 -8.73
CA THR A 189 7.37 -1.62 -9.13
C THR A 189 8.02 -1.41 -10.49
N SER A 190 8.76 -2.42 -10.99
CA SER A 190 9.37 -2.44 -12.32
C SER A 190 9.74 -3.86 -12.71
#